data_1fc53cd9f6ca65dbd7db567c309d0f53
#
_entry.id   1fc53cd9f6ca65dbd7db567c309d0f53
#
_cell.length_a   1.000
_cell.length_b   1.000
_cell.length_c   1.000
_cell.angle_alpha   90.00
_cell.angle_beta   90.00
_cell.angle_gamma   90.00
#
_symmetry.space_group_name_H-M   'P 1'
#
loop_
_entity.id
_entity.type
_entity.pdbx_description
1 polymer ?
#
loop_
_entity_poly.entity_id
_entity_poly.type
_entity_poly.pdbx_seq_one_letter_code
_entity_poly.pdbx_strand_id
1 'polypeptide(L)'
;DFHLSFPTVFDWNGETWMIPETGSDHSLRIYRCKNFPAEWELVQRFAVDAELCDTILVNRTPNELTLLCSETLPENQLWVRYRRYTLRRAEAPVDTVPGAQADAAPAPAGPFALLPDEAYNLQHRENDLTSRNAGPLFVLGGQVIHATQVSTKVDYGVYLQFFARRGGS
;
A
#
# COMPACT_ATOMS: atom_id res chain seq x y z
N ASP A 1 0.94 17.87 12.65
CA ASP A 1 0.80 16.54 13.28
C ASP A 1 -0.26 15.77 12.49
N PHE A 2 -0.03 14.51 12.22
CA PHE A 2 -0.95 13.61 11.55
C PHE A 2 -0.91 12.24 12.24
N HIS A 3 -1.98 11.47 12.07
CA HIS A 3 -2.12 10.16 12.69
C HIS A 3 -1.22 9.12 11.99
N LEU A 4 -0.53 8.31 12.79
CA LEU A 4 0.20 7.13 12.34
C LEU A 4 -0.39 5.91 13.02
N SER A 5 -0.88 4.95 12.23
CA SER A 5 -1.44 3.69 12.73
C SER A 5 -1.17 2.55 11.75
N PHE A 6 -1.70 1.38 12.03
CA PHE A 6 -1.68 0.20 11.18
C PHE A 6 -0.33 -0.03 10.47
N PRO A 7 0.79 -0.17 11.21
CA PRO A 7 2.11 -0.33 10.62
C PRO A 7 2.24 -1.70 9.96
N THR A 8 2.36 -1.75 8.65
CA THR A 8 2.75 -2.96 7.93
C THR A 8 4.26 -3.08 7.94
N VAL A 9 4.79 -3.99 8.76
CA VAL A 9 6.22 -4.27 8.88
C VAL A 9 6.56 -5.54 8.12
N PHE A 10 7.63 -5.51 7.32
CA PHE A 10 8.04 -6.63 6.49
C PHE A 10 9.54 -6.61 6.18
N ASP A 11 10.09 -7.79 5.84
CA ASP A 11 11.46 -7.88 5.35
C ASP A 11 11.49 -7.80 3.83
N TRP A 12 12.44 -7.03 3.29
CA TRP A 12 12.66 -6.89 1.85
C TRP A 12 14.14 -6.71 1.55
N ASN A 13 14.70 -7.65 0.77
CA ASN A 13 16.11 -7.66 0.40
C ASN A 13 17.09 -7.59 1.59
N GLY A 14 16.77 -8.30 2.68
CA GLY A 14 17.62 -8.35 3.87
C GLY A 14 17.52 -7.16 4.81
N GLU A 15 16.63 -6.22 4.53
CA GLU A 15 16.33 -5.06 5.39
C GLU A 15 14.89 -5.14 5.89
N THR A 16 14.62 -4.60 7.08
CA THR A 16 13.27 -4.48 7.63
C THR A 16 12.67 -3.13 7.28
N TRP A 17 11.47 -3.15 6.76
CA TRP A 17 10.73 -1.99 6.25
C TRP A 17 9.38 -1.84 6.94
N MET A 18 8.84 -0.63 6.88
CA MET A 18 7.52 -0.32 7.41
C MET A 18 6.78 0.65 6.50
N ILE A 19 5.50 0.38 6.29
CA ILE A 19 4.55 1.30 5.68
C ILE A 19 3.42 1.51 6.70
N PRO A 20 3.41 2.64 7.43
CA PRO A 20 2.31 2.99 8.32
C PRO A 20 1.16 3.62 7.56
N GLU A 21 0.00 3.66 8.16
CA GLU A 21 -1.11 4.48 7.70
C GLU A 21 -0.78 5.97 7.86
N THR A 22 -0.94 6.72 6.78
CA THR A 22 -0.72 8.16 6.72
C THR A 22 -1.80 8.87 5.89
N GLY A 23 -3.02 8.31 5.86
CA GLY A 23 -4.12 8.76 5.00
C GLY A 23 -4.50 10.22 5.22
N SER A 24 -4.55 10.66 6.47
CA SER A 24 -4.88 12.06 6.81
C SER A 24 -3.88 13.10 6.28
N ASP A 25 -2.69 12.67 5.89
CA ASP A 25 -1.66 13.51 5.24
C ASP A 25 -1.68 13.35 3.69
N HIS A 26 -2.64 12.62 3.14
CA HIS A 26 -2.72 12.31 1.71
C HIS A 26 -1.38 11.83 1.16
N SER A 27 -0.76 10.90 1.88
CA SER A 27 0.53 10.34 1.50
C SER A 27 0.62 8.85 1.80
N LEU A 28 1.50 8.18 1.08
CA LEU A 28 2.04 6.89 1.45
C LEU A 28 3.52 7.09 1.78
N ARG A 29 3.99 6.51 2.87
CA ARG A 29 5.37 6.66 3.34
C ARG A 29 6.01 5.31 3.52
N ILE A 30 7.27 5.18 3.12
CA ILE A 30 8.08 3.99 3.38
C ILE A 30 9.25 4.33 4.28
N TYR A 31 9.40 3.53 5.33
CA TYR A 31 10.45 3.65 6.33
C TYR A 31 11.36 2.42 6.30
N ARG A 32 12.62 2.64 6.56
CA ARG A 32 13.62 1.57 6.78
C ARG A 32 13.99 1.52 8.25
N CYS A 33 14.07 0.31 8.81
CA CYS A 33 14.52 0.11 10.17
C CYS A 33 16.02 0.37 10.30
N LYS A 34 16.41 1.17 11.28
CA LYS A 34 17.80 1.38 11.68
C LYS A 34 18.15 0.53 12.89
N ASN A 35 17.25 0.48 13.87
CA ASN A 35 17.41 -0.29 15.09
C ASN A 35 16.03 -0.74 15.60
N PHE A 36 15.69 -2.01 15.37
CA PHE A 36 14.38 -2.54 15.71
C PHE A 36 14.16 -2.65 17.24
N PRO A 37 12.98 -2.28 17.75
CA PRO A 37 11.83 -1.73 17.06
C PRO A 37 11.76 -0.20 17.04
N ALA A 38 12.76 0.49 17.60
CA ALA A 38 12.63 1.87 18.04
C ALA A 38 13.05 2.93 16.99
N GLU A 39 13.98 2.61 16.09
CA GLU A 39 14.55 3.61 15.20
C GLU A 39 14.22 3.35 13.74
N TRP A 40 13.51 4.27 13.11
CA TRP A 40 13.07 4.20 11.73
C TRP A 40 13.47 5.46 10.97
N GLU A 41 13.95 5.27 9.76
CA GLU A 41 14.30 6.34 8.82
C GLU A 41 13.23 6.45 7.74
N LEU A 42 12.64 7.63 7.56
CA LEU A 42 11.80 7.90 6.41
C LEU A 42 12.66 7.89 5.15
N VAL A 43 12.42 6.92 4.27
CA VAL A 43 13.16 6.81 3.00
C VAL A 43 12.48 7.62 1.91
N GLN A 44 11.15 7.55 1.82
CA GLN A 44 10.41 8.30 0.81
C GLN A 44 8.96 8.54 1.22
N ARG A 45 8.42 9.69 0.80
CA ARG A 45 7.02 10.09 0.87
C ARG A 45 6.48 10.20 -0.55
N PHE A 46 5.32 9.62 -0.79
CA PHE A 46 4.56 9.75 -2.03
C PHE A 46 3.30 10.55 -1.73
N ALA A 47 3.07 11.63 -2.47
CA ALA A 47 1.79 12.31 -2.46
C ALA A 47 0.78 11.43 -3.21
N VAL A 48 -0.41 11.26 -2.65
CA VAL A 48 -1.51 10.51 -3.27
C VAL A 48 -2.78 11.37 -3.23
N ASP A 49 -3.65 11.18 -4.20
CA ASP A 49 -4.91 11.93 -4.34
C ASP A 49 -6.06 11.30 -3.53
N ALA A 50 -5.73 10.45 -2.57
CA ALA A 50 -6.67 9.66 -1.80
C ALA A 50 -6.27 9.59 -0.33
N GLU A 51 -7.23 9.44 0.56
CA GLU A 51 -7.00 9.11 1.97
C GLU A 51 -6.85 7.59 2.10
N LEU A 52 -5.59 7.11 2.06
CA LEU A 52 -5.27 5.69 2.12
C LEU A 52 -5.08 5.23 3.57
N CYS A 53 -5.76 4.15 3.93
CA CYS A 53 -5.63 3.49 5.22
C CYS A 53 -5.37 1.98 5.06
N ASP A 54 -5.01 1.31 6.14
CA ASP A 54 -4.88 -0.15 6.25
C ASP A 54 -4.08 -0.78 5.10
N THR A 55 -2.93 -0.21 4.75
CA THR A 55 -2.08 -0.75 3.67
C THR A 55 -1.53 -2.12 4.05
N ILE A 56 -1.72 -3.12 3.20
CA ILE A 56 -1.12 -4.45 3.35
C ILE A 56 -0.24 -4.81 2.16
N LEU A 57 0.75 -5.67 2.41
CA LEU A 57 1.60 -6.25 1.39
C LEU A 57 0.93 -7.49 0.80
N VAL A 58 0.67 -7.45 -0.52
CA VAL A 58 0.01 -8.54 -1.25
C VAL A 58 1.03 -9.47 -1.91
N ASN A 59 2.09 -8.90 -2.45
CA ASN A 59 3.16 -9.64 -3.12
C ASN A 59 4.47 -8.86 -3.02
N ARG A 60 5.59 -9.58 -3.08
CA ARG A 60 6.93 -8.98 -3.15
C ARG A 60 7.85 -9.76 -4.07
N THR A 61 8.66 -9.04 -4.78
CA THR A 61 9.82 -9.52 -5.54
C THR A 61 11.06 -8.73 -5.11
N PRO A 62 12.25 -9.04 -5.55
CA PRO A 62 13.43 -8.22 -5.25
C PRO A 62 13.31 -6.76 -5.69
N ASN A 63 12.53 -6.46 -6.73
CA ASN A 63 12.43 -5.13 -7.32
C ASN A 63 11.10 -4.42 -7.04
N GLU A 64 10.06 -5.14 -6.60
CA GLU A 64 8.71 -4.61 -6.51
C GLU A 64 7.96 -5.14 -5.30
N LEU A 65 7.11 -4.27 -4.74
CA LEU A 65 6.08 -4.61 -3.76
C LEU A 65 4.71 -4.31 -4.35
N THR A 66 3.78 -5.25 -4.21
CA THR A 66 2.36 -4.98 -4.52
C THR A 66 1.63 -4.66 -3.22
N LEU A 67 1.07 -3.48 -3.15
CA LEU A 67 0.34 -2.95 -1.99
C LEU A 67 -1.16 -2.94 -2.27
N LEU A 68 -1.96 -3.34 -1.29
CA LEU A 68 -3.41 -3.18 -1.29
C LEU A 68 -3.79 -2.25 -0.14
N CYS A 69 -4.37 -1.12 -0.47
CA CYS A 69 -4.79 -0.10 0.47
C CYS A 69 -6.31 -0.02 0.52
N SER A 70 -6.86 0.37 1.66
CA SER A 70 -8.23 0.84 1.77
C SER A 70 -8.24 2.36 1.54
N GLU A 71 -9.06 2.87 0.63
CA GLU A 71 -9.28 4.30 0.44
C GLU A 71 -10.57 4.70 1.14
N THR A 72 -10.49 5.63 2.07
CA THR A 72 -11.65 6.21 2.75
C THR A 72 -12.47 7.03 1.77
N LEU A 73 -13.79 6.89 1.81
CA LEU A 73 -14.69 7.63 0.92
C LEU A 73 -15.18 8.92 1.59
N PRO A 74 -15.20 10.06 0.87
CA PRO A 74 -15.64 11.34 1.42
C PRO A 74 -17.09 11.33 1.92
N GLU A 75 -17.93 10.52 1.30
CA GLU A 75 -19.37 10.43 1.62
C GLU A 75 -19.62 9.75 2.97
N ASN A 76 -18.74 8.84 3.38
CA ASN A 76 -18.80 8.15 4.65
C ASN A 76 -17.44 7.56 5.01
N GLN A 77 -16.81 8.05 6.07
CA GLN A 77 -15.50 7.60 6.54
C GLN A 77 -15.46 6.13 6.99
N LEU A 78 -16.60 5.50 7.22
CA LEU A 78 -16.68 4.06 7.49
C LEU A 78 -16.66 3.21 6.22
N TRP A 79 -16.84 3.83 5.08
CA TRP A 79 -16.80 3.17 3.79
C TRP A 79 -15.45 3.31 3.15
N VAL A 80 -14.98 2.23 2.56
CA VAL A 80 -13.71 2.18 1.85
C VAL A 80 -13.87 1.43 0.53
N ARG A 81 -12.99 1.74 -0.40
CA ARG A 81 -12.76 0.93 -1.59
C ARG A 81 -11.30 0.52 -1.63
N TYR A 82 -11.01 -0.57 -2.30
CA TYR A 82 -9.64 -1.02 -2.44
C TYR A 82 -8.91 -0.28 -3.55
N ARG A 83 -7.67 0.11 -3.25
CA ARG A 83 -6.69 0.64 -4.20
C ARG A 83 -5.45 -0.23 -4.21
N ARG A 84 -4.99 -0.59 -5.38
CA ARG A 84 -3.74 -1.34 -5.54
C ARG A 84 -2.66 -0.47 -6.15
N TYR A 85 -1.45 -0.60 -5.60
CA TYR A 85 -0.27 0.09 -6.07
C TYR A 85 0.88 -0.88 -6.22
N THR A 86 1.78 -0.58 -7.15
CA THR A 86 3.11 -1.19 -7.21
C THR A 86 4.14 -0.18 -6.75
N LEU A 87 4.87 -0.51 -5.70
CA LEU A 87 6.06 0.22 -5.29
C LEU A 87 7.27 -0.46 -5.94
N ARG A 88 7.89 0.22 -6.88
CA ARG A 88 9.03 -0.29 -7.67
C ARG A 88 10.29 0.46 -7.31
N ARG A 89 11.44 -0.24 -7.21
CA ARG A 89 12.73 0.43 -7.15
C ARG A 89 12.92 1.26 -8.42
N ALA A 90 13.26 2.54 -8.26
CA ALA A 90 13.63 3.37 -9.40
C ALA A 90 14.88 2.77 -10.04
N GLU A 91 14.87 2.62 -11.34
CA GLU A 91 16.09 2.28 -12.08
C GLU A 91 17.09 3.41 -11.86
N ALA A 92 18.35 3.05 -11.59
CA ALA A 92 19.40 4.04 -11.57
C ALA A 92 19.34 4.82 -12.92
N PRO A 93 19.46 6.15 -12.89
CA PRO A 93 19.51 6.91 -14.15
C PRO A 93 20.57 6.26 -15.02
N VAL A 94 20.13 5.67 -16.14
CA VAL A 94 21.06 5.26 -17.19
C VAL A 94 21.74 6.55 -17.61
N ASP A 95 23.07 6.61 -17.58
CA ASP A 95 23.83 7.74 -18.07
C ASP A 95 23.30 8.12 -19.45
N THR A 96 22.50 9.15 -19.50
CA THR A 96 21.82 9.57 -20.72
C THR A 96 22.91 10.03 -21.67
N VAL A 97 23.01 9.35 -22.82
CA VAL A 97 23.78 9.82 -23.94
C VAL A 97 23.40 11.28 -24.22
N PRO A 98 24.35 12.24 -24.25
CA PRO A 98 24.01 13.64 -24.46
C PRO A 98 23.32 13.80 -25.82
N GLY A 99 22.04 14.20 -25.81
CA GLY A 99 21.29 14.50 -27.05
C GLY A 99 19.88 13.95 -27.15
N ALA A 100 19.38 13.15 -26.21
CA ALA A 100 17.98 12.71 -26.21
C ALA A 100 17.11 13.79 -25.54
N GLN A 101 16.25 14.43 -26.31
CA GLN A 101 15.21 15.34 -25.82
C GLN A 101 14.17 14.53 -25.04
N ALA A 102 14.04 14.85 -23.75
CA ALA A 102 13.16 14.14 -22.82
C ALA A 102 11.80 14.80 -22.75
N ASP A 103 10.78 14.16 -23.39
CA ASP A 103 9.37 14.29 -23.01
C ASP A 103 8.98 13.25 -21.94
N ALA A 104 9.93 12.79 -21.14
CA ALA A 104 9.67 11.87 -20.05
C ALA A 104 9.24 12.65 -18.80
N ALA A 105 8.17 12.18 -18.13
CA ALA A 105 7.78 12.68 -16.83
C ALA A 105 9.00 12.71 -15.88
N PRO A 106 9.13 13.73 -15.01
CA PRO A 106 10.28 13.84 -14.12
C PRO A 106 10.43 12.54 -13.30
N ALA A 107 11.65 12.00 -13.27
CA ALA A 107 11.97 10.83 -12.47
C ALA A 107 11.55 11.06 -11.01
N PRO A 108 11.02 10.04 -10.30
CA PRO A 108 10.61 10.20 -8.91
C PRO A 108 11.81 10.70 -8.07
N ALA A 109 11.56 11.69 -7.22
CA ALA A 109 12.59 12.27 -6.35
C ALA A 109 12.94 11.32 -5.18
N GLY A 110 13.41 10.11 -5.48
CA GLY A 110 13.76 9.11 -4.46
C GLY A 110 14.03 7.74 -5.08
N PRO A 111 14.40 6.75 -4.23
CA PRO A 111 14.78 5.41 -4.68
C PRO A 111 13.62 4.53 -5.18
N PHE A 112 12.39 5.02 -5.11
CA PHE A 112 11.20 4.26 -5.49
C PHE A 112 10.24 5.07 -6.35
N ALA A 113 9.48 4.36 -7.18
CA ALA A 113 8.29 4.86 -7.87
C ALA A 113 7.04 4.16 -7.31
N LEU A 114 5.98 4.93 -7.04
CA LEU A 114 4.66 4.41 -6.66
C LEU A 114 3.73 4.49 -7.86
N LEU A 115 3.31 3.35 -8.38
CA LEU A 115 2.51 3.24 -9.59
C LEU A 115 1.12 2.69 -9.24
N PRO A 116 0.03 3.41 -9.52
CA PRO A 116 -1.31 2.88 -9.34
C PRO A 116 -1.58 1.75 -10.35
N ASP A 117 -2.27 0.71 -9.91
CA ASP A 117 -2.80 -0.31 -10.80
C ASP A 117 -4.17 0.14 -11.33
N GLU A 118 -4.15 0.89 -12.42
CA GLU A 118 -5.35 1.52 -12.96
C GLU A 118 -6.43 0.51 -13.34
N ALA A 119 -6.05 -0.64 -13.90
CA ALA A 119 -6.99 -1.69 -14.30
C ALA A 119 -7.70 -2.29 -13.08
N TYR A 120 -6.94 -2.61 -12.03
CA TYR A 120 -7.51 -3.09 -10.77
C TYR A 120 -8.38 -2.03 -10.10
N ASN A 121 -7.89 -0.81 -10.01
CA ASN A 121 -8.55 0.28 -9.31
C ASN A 121 -9.88 0.66 -10.00
N LEU A 122 -9.93 0.61 -11.33
CA LEU A 122 -11.16 0.81 -12.09
C LEU A 122 -12.18 -0.31 -11.86
N GLN A 123 -11.73 -1.57 -11.92
CA GLN A 123 -12.60 -2.74 -11.74
C GLN A 123 -13.21 -2.81 -10.33
N HIS A 124 -12.48 -2.35 -9.31
CA HIS A 124 -12.91 -2.43 -7.90
C HIS A 124 -13.47 -1.10 -7.36
N ARG A 125 -13.80 -0.17 -8.23
CA ARG A 125 -14.29 1.16 -7.85
C ARG A 125 -15.60 1.13 -7.08
N GLU A 126 -16.44 0.13 -7.30
CA GLU A 126 -17.80 0.04 -6.75
C GLU A 126 -18.03 -1.22 -5.89
N ASN A 127 -16.95 -2.00 -5.63
CA ASN A 127 -17.07 -3.23 -4.86
C ASN A 127 -17.06 -2.95 -3.36
N ASP A 128 -17.87 -3.73 -2.64
CA ASP A 128 -18.02 -3.84 -1.18
C ASP A 128 -17.37 -2.69 -0.38
N LEU A 129 -18.09 -1.60 -0.30
CA LEU A 129 -17.64 -0.36 0.33
C LEU A 129 -17.54 -0.44 1.87
N THR A 130 -17.78 -1.60 2.45
CA THR A 130 -17.86 -1.76 3.91
C THR A 130 -16.70 -2.55 4.51
N SER A 131 -15.85 -3.17 3.68
CA SER A 131 -14.77 -4.03 4.14
C SER A 131 -13.41 -3.36 4.04
N ARG A 132 -12.69 -3.24 5.18
CA ARG A 132 -11.32 -2.72 5.27
C ARG A 132 -10.33 -3.86 5.46
N ASN A 133 -9.06 -3.65 5.08
CA ASN A 133 -8.00 -4.58 5.44
C ASN A 133 -7.89 -4.67 6.98
N ALA A 134 -7.80 -5.89 7.53
CA ALA A 134 -7.74 -6.12 8.98
C ALA A 134 -6.39 -6.67 9.45
N GLY A 135 -5.39 -6.69 8.58
CA GLY A 135 -4.05 -7.18 8.89
C GLY A 135 -3.36 -7.76 7.67
N PRO A 136 -2.11 -8.19 7.81
CA PRO A 136 -1.35 -8.78 6.72
C PRO A 136 -1.99 -10.08 6.23
N LEU A 137 -1.68 -10.46 4.99
CA LEU A 137 -2.00 -11.81 4.51
C LEU A 137 -1.29 -12.85 5.35
N PHE A 138 -1.96 -13.95 5.65
CA PHE A 138 -1.37 -15.07 6.39
C PHE A 138 -1.74 -16.42 5.76
N VAL A 139 -1.02 -17.48 6.13
CA VAL A 139 -1.27 -18.82 5.61
C VAL A 139 -1.97 -19.66 6.66
N LEU A 140 -3.10 -20.26 6.27
CA LEU A 140 -3.84 -21.22 7.10
C LEU A 140 -4.21 -22.43 6.25
N GLY A 141 -3.80 -23.63 6.69
CA GLY A 141 -4.09 -24.87 5.95
C GLY A 141 -3.54 -24.89 4.51
N GLY A 142 -2.41 -24.22 4.25
CA GLY A 142 -1.81 -24.12 2.92
C GLY A 142 -2.46 -23.09 1.99
N GLN A 143 -3.48 -22.36 2.47
CA GLN A 143 -4.15 -21.29 1.71
C GLN A 143 -3.71 -19.92 2.20
N VAL A 144 -3.57 -18.97 1.29
CA VAL A 144 -3.33 -17.56 1.64
C VAL A 144 -4.67 -16.93 2.02
N ILE A 145 -4.74 -16.40 3.21
CA ILE A 145 -5.95 -15.80 3.77
C ILE A 145 -5.79 -14.27 3.83
N HIS A 146 -6.82 -13.57 3.39
CA HIS A 146 -7.00 -12.14 3.56
C HIS A 146 -8.07 -11.89 4.61
N ALA A 147 -7.71 -11.24 5.72
CA ALA A 147 -8.65 -10.80 6.74
C ALA A 147 -9.15 -9.39 6.44
N THR A 148 -10.45 -9.18 6.55
CA THR A 148 -11.08 -7.87 6.42
C THR A 148 -11.96 -7.58 7.62
N GLN A 149 -12.05 -6.31 7.96
CA GLN A 149 -12.94 -5.79 8.99
C GLN A 149 -14.13 -5.12 8.33
N VAL A 150 -15.32 -5.60 8.64
CA VAL A 150 -16.56 -5.08 8.07
C VAL A 150 -17.16 -4.02 8.98
N SER A 151 -17.53 -2.90 8.40
CA SER A 151 -18.29 -1.82 9.07
C SER A 151 -19.68 -1.71 8.45
N THR A 152 -20.66 -1.26 9.20
CA THR A 152 -21.97 -0.86 8.68
C THR A 152 -21.96 0.61 8.30
N LYS A 153 -23.12 1.16 7.92
CA LYS A 153 -23.24 2.61 7.65
C LYS A 153 -23.02 3.50 8.88
N VAL A 154 -23.15 2.93 10.09
CA VAL A 154 -23.14 3.65 11.36
C VAL A 154 -22.20 3.07 12.40
N ASP A 155 -21.78 1.81 12.24
CA ASP A 155 -20.94 1.10 13.22
C ASP A 155 -19.63 0.65 12.58
N TYR A 156 -18.52 0.96 13.27
CA TYR A 156 -17.19 0.56 12.87
C TYR A 156 -16.84 -0.84 13.40
N GLY A 157 -16.29 -1.70 12.53
CA GLY A 157 -15.67 -2.96 12.94
C GLY A 157 -16.62 -3.98 13.55
N VAL A 158 -17.77 -4.18 12.91
CA VAL A 158 -18.83 -5.06 13.43
C VAL A 158 -18.41 -6.53 13.49
N TYR A 159 -17.68 -7.01 12.47
CA TYR A 159 -17.14 -8.37 12.42
C TYR A 159 -15.95 -8.50 11.47
N LEU A 160 -15.24 -9.61 11.56
CA LEU A 160 -14.16 -9.98 10.64
C LEU A 160 -14.66 -10.97 9.60
N GLN A 161 -14.18 -10.80 8.37
CA GLN A 161 -14.33 -11.76 7.29
C GLN A 161 -12.96 -12.29 6.86
N PHE A 162 -12.93 -13.54 6.40
CA PHE A 162 -11.71 -14.20 5.96
C PHE A 162 -11.92 -14.76 4.56
N PHE A 163 -11.11 -14.32 3.62
CA PHE A 163 -11.17 -14.77 2.24
C PHE A 163 -9.94 -15.61 1.92
N ALA A 164 -10.17 -16.85 1.48
CA ALA A 164 -9.10 -17.64 0.89
C ALA A 164 -8.81 -17.11 -0.52
N ARG A 165 -7.56 -16.69 -0.77
CA ARG A 165 -7.14 -16.31 -2.13
C ARG A 165 -7.02 -17.58 -2.98
N ARG A 166 -7.75 -17.64 -4.07
CA ARG A 166 -7.51 -18.66 -5.09
C ARG A 166 -6.13 -18.39 -5.69
N GLY A 167 -5.27 -19.40 -5.67
CA GLY A 167 -3.98 -19.32 -6.35
C GLY A 167 -4.24 -19.01 -7.83
N GLY A 168 -3.96 -17.79 -8.24
CA GLY A 168 -3.89 -17.43 -9.64
C GLY A 168 -2.52 -17.86 -10.16
N SER A 169 -2.53 -18.69 -11.19
CA SER A 169 -1.40 -18.93 -12.07
C SER A 169 -0.94 -17.64 -12.71
#